data_d5111fdd1208ff6052e2cc3d6505f606
#
_entry.id   d5111fdd1208ff6052e2cc3d6505f606
#
_cell.length_a   1.000
_cell.length_b   1.000
_cell.length_c   1.000
_cell.angle_alpha   90.00
_cell.angle_beta   90.00
_cell.angle_gamma   90.00
#
_symmetry.space_group_name_H-M   'P 1'
#
loop_
_entity.id
_entity.type
_entity.pdbx_description
1 polymer ?
#
loop_
_entity_poly.entity_id
_entity_poly.type
_entity_poly.pdbx_seq_one_letter_code
_entity_poly.pdbx_strand_id
1 'polypeptide(L)'
;ASCLVGSEMCIRDRVWGEPLIQHLVLDESEYFHPDWDHAARRVMSPPFRDKRHQDSLWAGLQSGSLSCVATDHCAFTTQQKRNGIGDFTKIPNGTGGLEDRMPVLWTQGVGTGRLTPNEFVAVTSTNIAKILNMYPRKGAVLVGSDADLVVWDPEAEKVISAGTQQSSIDYNVFEGISVKGLPRFTLSRGVVAVTEGCLLYTSPSPRDK
;
A
#
# COMPACT_ATOMS: atom_id res chain seq x y z
N ALA A 1 8.09 13.63 -13.15
CA ALA A 1 7.21 14.82 -12.98
C ALA A 1 6.94 15.51 -14.31
N SER A 2 7.95 15.71 -15.18
CA SER A 2 7.78 16.36 -16.48
C SER A 2 6.86 15.60 -17.45
N CYS A 3 6.79 14.28 -17.35
CA CYS A 3 5.90 13.47 -18.19
C CYS A 3 4.43 13.63 -17.80
N LEU A 4 4.11 13.79 -16.51
CA LEU A 4 2.74 13.99 -16.03
C LEU A 4 2.21 15.37 -16.44
N VAL A 5 3.01 16.42 -16.28
CA VAL A 5 2.64 17.79 -16.69
C VAL A 5 2.40 17.87 -18.20
N GLY A 6 3.23 17.20 -19.01
CA GLY A 6 3.02 17.12 -20.44
C GLY A 6 1.74 16.38 -20.84
N SER A 7 1.38 15.33 -20.10
CA SER A 7 0.18 14.56 -20.35
C SER A 7 -1.09 15.35 -20.01
N GLU A 8 -1.14 16.08 -18.88
CA GLU A 8 -2.27 16.94 -18.53
C GLU A 8 -2.52 18.05 -19.56
N MET A 9 -1.46 18.68 -20.05
CA MET A 9 -1.58 19.73 -21.07
C MET A 9 -2.05 19.22 -22.44
N CYS A 10 -1.65 18.01 -22.81
CA CYS A 10 -1.96 17.45 -24.14
C CYS A 10 -3.33 16.80 -24.25
N ILE A 11 -3.86 16.21 -23.15
CA ILE A 11 -5.04 15.35 -23.23
C ILE A 11 -6.31 16.03 -22.67
N ARG A 12 -6.21 17.14 -21.96
CA ARG A 12 -7.34 17.80 -21.25
C ARG A 12 -8.14 16.87 -20.34
N ASP A 13 -7.66 15.65 -20.10
CA ASP A 13 -8.39 14.59 -19.45
C ASP A 13 -7.68 14.10 -18.20
N ARG A 14 -8.42 13.41 -17.43
CA ARG A 14 -8.17 12.93 -16.09
C ARG A 14 -6.88 12.11 -16.02
N VAL A 15 -5.79 12.72 -15.60
CA VAL A 15 -4.55 12.03 -15.21
C VAL A 15 -4.66 11.70 -13.72
N TRP A 16 -4.37 10.45 -13.38
CA TRP A 16 -4.45 9.96 -12.03
C TRP A 16 -3.03 9.65 -11.51
N GLY A 17 -2.70 10.17 -10.34
CA GLY A 17 -1.43 9.89 -9.68
C GLY A 17 -1.63 8.90 -8.53
N GLU A 18 -0.71 7.93 -8.44
CA GLU A 18 -0.75 6.87 -7.44
C GLU A 18 0.64 6.66 -6.83
N PRO A 19 0.93 7.22 -5.65
CA PRO A 19 2.14 6.89 -4.92
C PRO A 19 2.00 5.53 -4.26
N LEU A 20 3.14 4.86 -4.07
CA LEU A 20 3.20 3.60 -3.32
C LEU A 20 3.43 3.90 -1.84
N ILE A 21 2.82 3.08 -0.97
CA ILE A 21 2.99 3.25 0.48
C ILE A 21 4.46 3.22 0.90
N GLN A 22 5.29 2.42 0.25
CA GLN A 22 6.71 2.33 0.53
C GLN A 22 7.41 3.68 0.31
N HIS A 23 7.09 4.42 -0.78
CA HIS A 23 7.68 5.73 -1.07
C HIS A 23 7.23 6.83 -0.10
N LEU A 24 6.10 6.64 0.59
CA LEU A 24 5.62 7.60 1.59
C LEU A 24 6.37 7.49 2.92
N VAL A 25 7.03 6.36 3.20
CA VAL A 25 7.58 6.07 4.53
C VAL A 25 9.02 5.57 4.54
N LEU A 26 9.51 5.02 3.42
CA LEU A 26 10.90 4.56 3.24
C LEU A 26 11.62 5.50 2.27
N ASP A 27 12.92 5.60 2.40
CA ASP A 27 13.77 6.45 1.57
C ASP A 27 15.04 5.72 1.10
N GLU A 28 15.86 6.40 0.30
CA GLU A 28 17.06 5.81 -0.31
C GLU A 28 18.12 5.36 0.70
N SER A 29 18.03 5.78 1.97
CA SER A 29 18.97 5.33 3.01
C SER A 29 18.90 3.82 3.24
N GLU A 30 17.77 3.19 2.92
CA GLU A 30 17.58 1.74 2.97
C GLU A 30 18.59 0.98 2.09
N TYR A 31 19.06 1.59 0.99
CA TYR A 31 20.03 1.00 0.09
C TYR A 31 21.47 1.04 0.62
N PHE A 32 21.75 1.88 1.61
CA PHE A 32 23.08 2.03 2.21
C PHE A 32 23.25 1.18 3.47
N HIS A 33 22.28 0.32 3.78
CA HIS A 33 22.37 -0.59 4.91
C HIS A 33 23.54 -1.57 4.73
N PRO A 34 24.36 -1.82 5.79
CA PRO A 34 25.53 -2.70 5.71
C PRO A 34 25.19 -4.17 5.39
N ASP A 35 24.01 -4.63 5.76
CA ASP A 35 23.51 -5.93 5.34
C ASP A 35 22.99 -5.88 3.90
N TRP A 36 23.67 -6.61 3.01
CA TRP A 36 23.31 -6.69 1.60
C TRP A 36 21.87 -7.20 1.38
N ASP A 37 21.45 -8.20 2.15
CA ASP A 37 20.10 -8.76 2.04
C ASP A 37 19.06 -7.70 2.39
N HIS A 38 19.30 -6.86 3.41
CA HIS A 38 18.42 -5.76 3.76
C HIS A 38 18.23 -4.81 2.58
N ALA A 39 19.32 -4.34 1.99
CA ALA A 39 19.28 -3.43 0.84
C ALA A 39 18.61 -4.08 -0.38
N ALA A 40 18.96 -5.33 -0.69
CA ALA A 40 18.40 -6.05 -1.83
C ALA A 40 16.89 -6.29 -1.73
N ARG A 41 16.38 -6.57 -0.51
CA ARG A 41 14.94 -6.73 -0.24
C ARG A 41 14.13 -5.48 -0.55
N ARG A 42 14.76 -4.30 -0.60
CA ARG A 42 14.14 -2.99 -0.88
C ARG A 42 14.28 -2.54 -2.33
N VAL A 43 14.97 -3.33 -3.17
CA VAL A 43 15.11 -3.04 -4.60
C VAL A 43 13.77 -3.20 -5.30
N MET A 44 13.28 -2.09 -5.87
CA MET A 44 12.03 -1.99 -6.62
C MET A 44 12.14 -0.88 -7.69
N SER A 45 11.18 -0.82 -8.59
CA SER A 45 11.05 0.21 -9.62
C SER A 45 9.69 0.86 -9.54
N PRO A 46 9.62 2.21 -9.42
CA PRO A 46 10.75 3.13 -9.26
C PRO A 46 11.42 2.96 -7.89
N PRO A 47 12.75 3.24 -7.79
CA PRO A 47 13.47 3.09 -6.52
C PRO A 47 13.09 4.18 -5.52
N PHE A 48 13.37 3.91 -4.24
CA PHE A 48 13.25 4.93 -3.20
C PHE A 48 14.13 6.13 -3.51
N ARG A 49 13.68 7.30 -3.08
CA ARG A 49 14.34 8.58 -3.29
C ARG A 49 14.64 9.22 -1.95
N ASP A 50 15.35 10.34 -2.00
CA ASP A 50 15.65 11.17 -0.84
C ASP A 50 14.37 11.46 -0.05
N LYS A 51 14.47 11.39 1.27
CA LYS A 51 13.38 11.60 2.24
C LYS A 51 12.61 12.91 2.02
N ARG A 52 13.27 13.97 1.55
CA ARG A 52 12.65 15.27 1.26
C ARG A 52 11.46 15.18 0.28
N HIS A 53 11.43 14.14 -0.56
CA HIS A 53 10.33 13.96 -1.52
C HIS A 53 9.04 13.43 -0.86
N GLN A 54 9.12 12.85 0.33
CA GLN A 54 7.96 12.33 1.04
C GLN A 54 6.95 13.44 1.36
N ASP A 55 7.40 14.60 1.80
CA ASP A 55 6.50 15.72 2.09
C ASP A 55 5.71 16.18 0.86
N SER A 56 6.34 16.17 -0.32
CA SER A 56 5.65 16.47 -1.58
C SER A 56 4.62 15.41 -1.95
N LEU A 57 4.89 14.13 -1.70
CA LEU A 57 3.93 13.06 -1.92
C LEU A 57 2.72 13.18 -0.97
N TRP A 58 2.96 13.44 0.31
CA TRP A 58 1.89 13.67 1.28
C TRP A 58 1.05 14.91 0.94
N ALA A 59 1.69 16.02 0.55
CA ALA A 59 0.99 17.22 0.08
C ALA A 59 0.15 16.94 -1.18
N GLY A 60 0.67 16.09 -2.08
CA GLY A 60 -0.07 15.65 -3.27
C GLY A 60 -1.33 14.86 -2.94
N LEU A 61 -1.31 14.00 -1.92
CA LEU A 61 -2.49 13.27 -1.43
C LEU A 61 -3.51 14.22 -0.78
N GLN A 62 -3.05 15.17 0.04
CA GLN A 62 -3.90 16.18 0.69
C GLN A 62 -4.59 17.10 -0.31
N SER A 63 -3.86 17.54 -1.34
CA SER A 63 -4.41 18.43 -2.38
C SER A 63 -5.29 17.72 -3.40
N GLY A 64 -5.30 16.38 -3.42
CA GLY A 64 -5.99 15.58 -4.43
C GLY A 64 -5.25 15.49 -5.78
N SER A 65 -4.03 16.05 -5.89
CA SER A 65 -3.18 15.89 -7.08
C SER A 65 -2.71 14.44 -7.26
N LEU A 66 -2.57 13.71 -6.15
CA LEU A 66 -2.42 12.27 -6.11
C LEU A 66 -3.74 11.64 -5.64
N SER A 67 -4.21 10.66 -6.36
CA SER A 67 -5.60 10.20 -6.29
C SER A 67 -5.83 9.03 -5.35
N CYS A 68 -4.88 8.11 -5.28
CA CYS A 68 -4.98 6.89 -4.47
C CYS A 68 -3.59 6.43 -4.03
N VAL A 69 -3.53 5.47 -3.10
CA VAL A 69 -2.28 4.87 -2.61
C VAL A 69 -2.28 3.39 -2.92
N ALA A 70 -1.22 2.91 -3.55
CA ALA A 70 -1.03 1.50 -3.89
C ALA A 70 0.18 0.86 -3.19
N THR A 71 0.51 -0.37 -3.59
CA THR A 71 1.65 -1.13 -3.06
C THR A 71 2.61 -1.57 -4.15
N ASP A 72 2.14 -1.70 -5.38
CA ASP A 72 2.88 -2.40 -6.44
C ASP A 72 3.47 -3.72 -5.92
N HIS A 73 2.60 -4.52 -5.26
CA HIS A 73 3.02 -5.71 -4.56
C HIS A 73 3.60 -6.74 -5.54
N CYS A 74 4.90 -6.88 -5.50
CA CYS A 74 5.65 -7.85 -6.30
C CYS A 74 6.69 -8.51 -5.39
N ALA A 75 6.29 -9.62 -4.79
CA ALA A 75 7.02 -10.25 -3.71
C ALA A 75 8.05 -11.27 -4.22
N PHE A 76 9.26 -11.18 -3.71
CA PHE A 76 10.35 -12.14 -3.94
C PHE A 76 10.95 -12.54 -2.61
N THR A 77 11.35 -13.79 -2.45
CA THR A 77 12.09 -14.23 -1.26
C THR A 77 13.50 -13.66 -1.23
N THR A 78 14.12 -13.64 -0.05
CA THR A 78 15.54 -13.26 0.09
C THR A 78 16.44 -14.10 -0.84
N GLN A 79 16.18 -15.41 -0.95
CA GLN A 79 16.94 -16.29 -1.83
C GLN A 79 16.83 -15.85 -3.31
N GLN A 80 15.66 -15.43 -3.76
CA GLN A 80 15.50 -14.91 -5.13
C GLN A 80 16.24 -13.58 -5.31
N LYS A 81 16.21 -12.68 -4.32
CA LYS A 81 16.95 -11.41 -4.36
C LYS A 81 18.46 -11.64 -4.46
N ARG A 82 18.99 -12.71 -3.85
CA ARG A 82 20.41 -13.08 -3.88
C ARG A 82 20.93 -13.46 -5.27
N ASN A 83 20.06 -13.65 -6.26
CA ASN A 83 20.49 -13.81 -7.66
C ASN A 83 21.27 -12.59 -8.17
N GLY A 84 21.16 -11.46 -7.51
CA GLY A 84 21.89 -10.23 -7.81
C GLY A 84 23.23 -10.05 -7.08
N ILE A 85 23.70 -11.04 -6.32
CA ILE A 85 25.03 -10.97 -5.70
C ILE A 85 26.09 -10.90 -6.79
N GLY A 86 26.89 -9.82 -6.77
CA GLY A 86 27.91 -9.55 -7.79
C GLY A 86 27.41 -8.89 -9.07
N ASP A 87 26.09 -8.87 -9.32
CA ASP A 87 25.48 -8.19 -10.46
C ASP A 87 24.09 -7.67 -10.07
N PHE A 88 24.01 -6.41 -9.63
CA PHE A 88 22.77 -5.81 -9.15
C PHE A 88 21.64 -5.82 -10.19
N THR A 89 21.94 -5.88 -11.47
CA THR A 89 20.93 -5.94 -12.55
C THR A 89 20.09 -7.21 -12.52
N LYS A 90 20.56 -8.23 -11.80
CA LYS A 90 19.87 -9.50 -11.61
C LYS A 90 19.03 -9.56 -10.32
N ILE A 91 19.02 -8.50 -9.52
CA ILE A 91 18.11 -8.42 -8.36
C ILE A 91 16.68 -8.30 -8.89
N PRO A 92 15.78 -9.26 -8.60
CA PRO A 92 14.38 -9.10 -8.96
C PRO A 92 13.79 -7.82 -8.36
N ASN A 93 13.17 -6.98 -9.20
CA ASN A 93 12.57 -5.72 -8.77
C ASN A 93 11.19 -5.96 -8.19
N GLY A 94 10.94 -5.45 -7.00
CA GLY A 94 9.65 -5.48 -6.33
C GLY A 94 9.77 -5.75 -4.83
N THR A 95 8.78 -5.27 -4.10
CA THR A 95 8.65 -5.41 -2.65
C THR A 95 7.26 -5.91 -2.27
N GLY A 96 7.15 -6.57 -1.12
CA GLY A 96 5.87 -6.84 -0.48
C GLY A 96 5.29 -5.55 0.13
N GLY A 97 4.09 -5.64 0.71
CA GLY A 97 3.47 -4.53 1.43
C GLY A 97 1.95 -4.48 1.34
N LEU A 98 1.32 -5.46 0.67
CA LEU A 98 -0.13 -5.49 0.48
C LEU A 98 -0.88 -5.49 1.82
N GLU A 99 -0.46 -6.33 2.75
CA GLU A 99 -1.09 -6.49 4.07
C GLU A 99 -0.95 -5.22 4.93
N ASP A 100 0.19 -4.55 4.85
CA ASP A 100 0.56 -3.47 5.77
C ASP A 100 0.21 -2.07 5.23
N ARG A 101 -0.22 -1.95 3.96
CA ARG A 101 -0.56 -0.66 3.35
C ARG A 101 -1.51 0.17 4.20
N MET A 102 -2.62 -0.41 4.64
CA MET A 102 -3.67 0.30 5.37
C MET A 102 -3.20 0.73 6.78
N PRO A 103 -2.63 -0.18 7.61
CA PRO A 103 -2.10 0.20 8.92
C PRO A 103 -0.98 1.24 8.86
N VAL A 104 -0.04 1.11 7.92
CA VAL A 104 1.05 2.08 7.75
C VAL A 104 0.51 3.43 7.31
N LEU A 105 -0.40 3.46 6.31
CA LEU A 105 -1.02 4.69 5.84
C LEU A 105 -1.86 5.37 6.93
N TRP A 106 -2.61 4.61 7.73
CA TRP A 106 -3.35 5.16 8.86
C TRP A 106 -2.41 5.80 9.90
N THR A 107 -1.38 5.06 10.30
CA THR A 107 -0.42 5.54 11.31
C THR A 107 0.30 6.80 10.85
N GLN A 108 0.85 6.78 9.63
CA GLN A 108 1.67 7.87 9.11
C GLN A 108 0.85 9.01 8.47
N GLY A 109 -0.38 8.75 8.09
CA GLY A 109 -1.30 9.74 7.53
C GLY A 109 -2.22 10.32 8.61
N VAL A 110 -3.14 9.51 9.12
CA VAL A 110 -4.16 9.96 10.08
C VAL A 110 -3.54 10.21 11.46
N GLY A 111 -2.72 9.29 11.95
CA GLY A 111 -2.07 9.39 13.26
C GLY A 111 -1.15 10.60 13.40
N THR A 112 -0.59 11.11 12.31
CA THR A 112 0.27 12.30 12.30
C THR A 112 -0.48 13.58 11.87
N GLY A 113 -1.78 13.49 11.57
CA GLY A 113 -2.59 14.63 11.11
C GLY A 113 -2.33 15.07 9.66
N ARG A 114 -1.60 14.28 8.85
CA ARG A 114 -1.40 14.54 7.42
C ARG A 114 -2.67 14.26 6.60
N LEU A 115 -3.49 13.32 7.05
CA LEU A 115 -4.77 12.99 6.42
C LEU A 115 -5.87 12.97 7.49
N THR A 116 -7.06 13.36 7.11
CA THR A 116 -8.26 13.07 7.89
C THR A 116 -8.70 11.61 7.65
N PRO A 117 -9.53 11.02 8.51
CA PRO A 117 -10.13 9.70 8.24
C PRO A 117 -10.91 9.65 6.93
N ASN A 118 -11.56 10.75 6.52
CA ASN A 118 -12.28 10.81 5.25
C ASN A 118 -11.33 10.78 4.05
N GLU A 119 -10.20 11.50 4.11
CA GLU A 119 -9.17 11.45 3.07
C GLU A 119 -8.51 10.08 3.00
N PHE A 120 -8.25 9.43 4.14
CA PHE A 120 -7.78 8.06 4.16
C PHE A 120 -8.72 7.12 3.40
N VAL A 121 -10.04 7.19 3.65
CA VAL A 121 -11.04 6.40 2.91
C VAL A 121 -11.07 6.80 1.43
N ALA A 122 -10.93 8.09 1.13
CA ALA A 122 -10.91 8.56 -0.26
C ALA A 122 -9.75 7.94 -1.05
N VAL A 123 -8.52 8.04 -0.54
CA VAL A 123 -7.31 7.56 -1.26
C VAL A 123 -7.14 6.04 -1.25
N THR A 124 -7.85 5.30 -0.40
CA THR A 124 -7.77 3.84 -0.32
C THR A 124 -8.95 3.12 -0.95
N SER A 125 -10.07 3.78 -1.18
CA SER A 125 -11.33 3.15 -1.62
C SER A 125 -12.13 4.00 -2.61
N THR A 126 -12.64 5.16 -2.18
CA THR A 126 -13.63 5.91 -2.96
C THR A 126 -13.07 6.42 -4.28
N ASN A 127 -11.86 6.94 -4.29
CA ASN A 127 -11.26 7.52 -5.51
C ASN A 127 -11.00 6.44 -6.56
N ILE A 128 -10.43 5.30 -6.18
CA ILE A 128 -10.21 4.20 -7.12
C ILE A 128 -11.53 3.64 -7.66
N ALA A 129 -12.58 3.57 -6.84
CA ALA A 129 -13.89 3.16 -7.30
C ALA A 129 -14.48 4.14 -8.34
N LYS A 130 -14.25 5.45 -8.18
CA LYS A 130 -14.63 6.47 -9.17
C LYS A 130 -13.80 6.37 -10.45
N ILE A 131 -12.48 6.20 -10.34
CA ILE A 131 -11.57 6.05 -11.49
C ILE A 131 -11.97 4.85 -12.35
N LEU A 132 -12.34 3.74 -11.72
CA LEU A 132 -12.74 2.51 -12.41
C LEU A 132 -14.24 2.46 -12.78
N ASN A 133 -14.98 3.56 -12.62
CA ASN A 133 -16.43 3.63 -12.87
C ASN A 133 -17.26 2.58 -12.07
N MET A 134 -16.81 2.24 -10.88
CA MET A 134 -17.48 1.29 -9.99
C MET A 134 -18.28 1.98 -8.87
N TYR A 135 -18.08 3.28 -8.67
CA TYR A 135 -18.82 4.08 -7.71
C TYR A 135 -20.27 4.31 -8.19
N PRO A 136 -21.31 4.23 -7.33
CA PRO A 136 -21.28 3.99 -5.89
C PRO A 136 -21.40 2.51 -5.50
N ARG A 137 -21.43 1.58 -6.46
CA ARG A 137 -21.51 0.14 -6.15
C ARG A 137 -20.36 -0.32 -5.25
N LYS A 138 -19.15 0.22 -5.48
CA LYS A 138 -17.95 0.11 -4.64
C LYS A 138 -17.54 1.49 -4.16
N GLY A 139 -16.78 1.57 -3.07
CA GLY A 139 -16.21 2.81 -2.54
C GLY A 139 -17.21 3.72 -1.79
N ALA A 140 -18.37 3.20 -1.44
CA ALA A 140 -19.39 3.87 -0.62
C ALA A 140 -20.09 2.88 0.30
N VAL A 141 -20.58 3.38 1.43
CA VAL A 141 -21.46 2.65 2.35
C VAL A 141 -22.87 3.21 2.18
N LEU A 142 -23.58 2.70 1.19
CA LEU A 142 -24.93 3.16 0.82
C LEU A 142 -25.85 1.95 0.59
N VAL A 143 -27.16 2.17 0.71
CA VAL A 143 -28.15 1.17 0.33
C VAL A 143 -28.02 0.88 -1.17
N GLY A 144 -27.81 -0.39 -1.52
CA GLY A 144 -27.59 -0.84 -2.90
C GLY A 144 -26.12 -0.96 -3.30
N SER A 145 -25.17 -0.53 -2.45
CA SER A 145 -23.74 -0.82 -2.64
C SER A 145 -23.40 -2.24 -2.22
N ASP A 146 -22.34 -2.80 -2.79
CA ASP A 146 -21.80 -4.10 -2.37
C ASP A 146 -21.28 -4.01 -0.92
N ALA A 147 -21.60 -5.03 -0.13
CA ALA A 147 -21.18 -5.10 1.27
C ALA A 147 -19.71 -5.59 1.40
N ASP A 148 -18.79 -4.89 0.72
CA ASP A 148 -17.35 -5.04 0.88
C ASP A 148 -16.89 -3.97 1.87
N LEU A 149 -16.78 -4.34 3.14
CA LEU A 149 -16.64 -3.41 4.24
C LEU A 149 -15.46 -3.77 5.12
N VAL A 150 -14.83 -2.76 5.68
CA VAL A 150 -13.83 -2.91 6.74
C VAL A 150 -14.33 -2.14 7.97
N VAL A 151 -14.44 -2.84 9.09
CA VAL A 151 -14.64 -2.23 10.41
C VAL A 151 -13.25 -1.96 10.98
N TRP A 152 -12.93 -0.70 11.14
CA TRP A 152 -11.61 -0.23 11.55
C TRP A 152 -11.58 0.07 13.04
N ASP A 153 -10.57 -0.44 13.74
CA ASP A 153 -10.28 -0.07 15.13
C ASP A 153 -9.10 0.91 15.14
N PRO A 154 -9.33 2.20 15.41
CA PRO A 154 -8.30 3.23 15.35
C PRO A 154 -7.28 3.13 16.48
N GLU A 155 -7.58 2.39 17.56
CA GLU A 155 -6.75 2.30 18.75
C GLU A 155 -5.93 0.99 18.80
N ALA A 156 -6.29 -0.02 18.02
CA ALA A 156 -5.56 -1.27 17.98
C ALA A 156 -4.13 -1.06 17.46
N GLU A 157 -3.17 -1.73 18.08
CA GLU A 157 -1.75 -1.58 17.77
C GLU A 157 -1.11 -2.93 17.43
N LYS A 158 -0.13 -2.91 16.53
CA LYS A 158 0.78 -4.04 16.30
C LYS A 158 2.18 -3.54 15.91
N VAL A 159 3.18 -4.38 16.10
CA VAL A 159 4.49 -4.25 15.46
C VAL A 159 4.47 -5.12 14.21
N ILE A 160 4.78 -4.53 13.05
CA ILE A 160 4.85 -5.28 11.80
C ILE A 160 6.03 -6.23 11.84
N SER A 161 5.79 -7.48 11.48
CA SER A 161 6.85 -8.50 11.43
C SER A 161 6.52 -9.58 10.40
N ALA A 162 7.55 -10.06 9.70
CA ALA A 162 7.47 -11.21 8.81
C ALA A 162 6.99 -12.48 9.54
N GLY A 163 7.24 -12.59 10.85
CA GLY A 163 6.80 -13.73 11.66
C GLY A 163 5.30 -13.79 11.92
N THR A 164 4.58 -12.68 11.73
CA THR A 164 3.13 -12.58 12.00
C THR A 164 2.30 -12.23 10.77
N GLN A 165 2.94 -11.97 9.63
CA GLN A 165 2.25 -11.64 8.38
C GLN A 165 1.56 -12.88 7.77
N GLN A 166 0.51 -12.64 6.98
CA GLN A 166 -0.17 -13.69 6.22
C GLN A 166 0.58 -14.05 4.92
N SER A 167 1.44 -13.15 4.46
CA SER A 167 2.30 -13.38 3.27
C SER A 167 3.31 -14.48 3.56
N SER A 168 3.60 -15.32 2.56
CA SER A 168 4.62 -16.38 2.64
C SER A 168 6.05 -15.89 2.37
N ILE A 169 6.26 -14.57 2.22
CA ILE A 169 7.59 -13.98 2.04
C ILE A 169 8.35 -14.05 3.37
N ASP A 170 9.66 -14.28 3.30
CA ASP A 170 10.56 -14.45 4.44
C ASP A 170 11.03 -13.13 5.08
N TYR A 171 10.49 -11.98 4.66
CA TYR A 171 10.77 -10.67 5.22
C TYR A 171 9.59 -9.72 5.06
N ASN A 172 9.63 -8.60 5.78
CA ASN A 172 8.70 -7.48 5.59
C ASN A 172 9.51 -6.19 5.41
N VAL A 173 9.17 -5.36 4.41
CA VAL A 173 9.87 -4.08 4.19
C VAL A 173 9.59 -3.06 5.30
N PHE A 174 8.52 -3.24 6.04
CA PHE A 174 8.11 -2.43 7.18
C PHE A 174 8.45 -3.09 8.53
N GLU A 175 9.32 -4.12 8.54
CA GLU A 175 9.71 -4.86 9.74
C GLU A 175 10.06 -3.93 10.90
N GLY A 176 9.49 -4.18 12.08
CA GLY A 176 9.73 -3.41 13.29
C GLY A 176 8.97 -2.08 13.40
N ILE A 177 8.23 -1.67 12.38
CA ILE A 177 7.39 -0.46 12.46
C ILE A 177 6.19 -0.74 13.35
N SER A 178 6.03 0.08 14.40
CA SER A 178 4.81 0.10 15.21
C SER A 178 3.72 0.85 14.47
N VAL A 179 2.57 0.20 14.32
CA VAL A 179 1.38 0.79 13.68
C VAL A 179 0.22 0.82 14.65
N LYS A 180 -0.59 1.88 14.53
CA LYS A 180 -1.83 2.09 15.26
C LYS A 180 -2.96 2.20 14.25
N GLY A 181 -4.10 1.57 14.55
CA GLY A 181 -5.21 1.44 13.60
C GLY A 181 -5.12 0.15 12.78
N LEU A 182 -6.05 -0.76 13.05
CA LEU A 182 -6.09 -2.09 12.42
C LEU A 182 -7.53 -2.45 11.98
N PRO A 183 -7.69 -3.29 10.93
CA PRO A 183 -8.98 -3.84 10.58
C PRO A 183 -9.42 -4.85 11.65
N ARG A 184 -10.56 -4.61 12.29
CA ARG A 184 -11.18 -5.55 13.22
C ARG A 184 -11.99 -6.61 12.50
N PHE A 185 -12.78 -6.18 11.50
CA PHE A 185 -13.51 -7.08 10.61
C PHE A 185 -13.32 -6.66 9.17
N THR A 186 -13.19 -7.64 8.29
CA THR A 186 -13.24 -7.44 6.84
C THR A 186 -14.37 -8.30 6.28
N LEU A 187 -15.30 -7.68 5.59
CA LEU A 187 -16.41 -8.32 4.92
C LEU A 187 -16.22 -8.28 3.41
N SER A 188 -16.48 -9.39 2.76
CA SER A 188 -16.53 -9.49 1.31
C SER A 188 -17.92 -9.96 0.90
N ARG A 189 -18.65 -9.16 0.16
CA ARG A 189 -20.04 -9.42 -0.27
C ARG A 189 -20.96 -9.79 0.89
N GLY A 190 -20.80 -9.13 2.04
CA GLY A 190 -21.58 -9.37 3.23
C GLY A 190 -21.14 -10.57 4.09
N VAL A 191 -20.13 -11.33 3.66
CA VAL A 191 -19.57 -12.45 4.43
C VAL A 191 -18.33 -11.97 5.17
N VAL A 192 -18.23 -12.27 6.46
CA VAL A 192 -17.03 -11.96 7.25
C VAL A 192 -15.88 -12.84 6.78
N ALA A 193 -14.86 -12.23 6.17
CA ALA A 193 -13.69 -12.92 5.67
C ALA A 193 -12.55 -12.93 6.69
N VAL A 194 -12.41 -11.84 7.46
CA VAL A 194 -11.38 -11.69 8.49
C VAL A 194 -12.00 -11.13 9.76
N THR A 195 -11.64 -11.69 10.90
CA THR A 195 -11.98 -11.16 12.23
C THR A 195 -10.74 -11.19 13.12
N GLU A 196 -10.42 -10.04 13.75
CA GLU A 196 -9.31 -9.90 14.72
C GLU A 196 -7.98 -10.50 14.20
N GLY A 197 -7.66 -10.26 12.93
CA GLY A 197 -6.45 -10.79 12.26
C GLY A 197 -6.54 -12.26 11.83
N CYS A 198 -7.63 -12.96 12.15
CA CYS A 198 -7.84 -14.34 11.72
C CYS A 198 -8.60 -14.40 10.39
N LEU A 199 -8.01 -15.03 9.37
CA LEU A 199 -8.68 -15.29 8.09
C LEU A 199 -9.66 -16.48 8.25
N LEU A 200 -10.95 -16.19 8.12
CA LEU A 200 -12.03 -17.19 8.25
C LEU A 200 -12.43 -17.82 6.93
N TYR A 201 -12.28 -17.09 5.83
CA TYR A 201 -12.76 -17.48 4.52
C TYR A 201 -11.84 -16.99 3.41
N THR A 202 -11.48 -17.89 2.53
CA THR A 202 -10.81 -17.56 1.27
C THR A 202 -11.83 -17.65 0.14
N SER A 203 -12.04 -16.55 -0.59
CA SER A 203 -12.86 -16.61 -1.80
C SER A 203 -12.22 -17.56 -2.81
N PRO A 204 -12.98 -18.46 -3.46
CA PRO A 204 -12.42 -19.30 -4.53
C PRO A 204 -11.76 -18.43 -5.60
N SER A 205 -10.58 -18.81 -6.03
CA SER A 205 -9.92 -18.16 -7.16
C SER A 205 -10.80 -18.30 -8.41
N PRO A 206 -10.87 -17.28 -9.30
CA PRO A 206 -11.50 -17.43 -10.61
C PRO A 206 -10.94 -18.59 -11.44
N ARG A 207 -9.76 -19.11 -11.07
CA ARG A 207 -9.12 -20.27 -11.71
C ARG A 207 -9.62 -21.62 -11.20
N ASP A 208 -10.38 -21.62 -10.10
CA ASP A 208 -10.92 -22.82 -9.47
C ASP A 208 -12.32 -23.18 -10.00
N LYS A 209 -12.73 -22.59 -11.12
CA LYS A 209 -14.01 -22.87 -11.83
C LYS A 209 -13.74 -23.55 -13.14
#